data_8ed44f2385b23e4215a518aea19db693
#
_entry.id   8ed44f2385b23e4215a518aea19db693
#
_cell.length_a   1.000
_cell.length_b   1.000
_cell.length_c   1.000
_cell.angle_alpha   90.00
_cell.angle_beta   90.00
_cell.angle_gamma   90.00
#
_symmetry.space_group_name_H-M   'P 1'
#
loop_
_entity.id
_entity.type
_entity.pdbx_description
1 polymer ?
#
loop_
_entity_poly.entity_id
_entity_poly.type
_entity_poly.pdbx_seq_one_letter_code
_entity_poly.pdbx_strand_id
1 'polypeptide(L)'
;RDAILSRGLGDVYKRQHIGSQITDDELFGTLFDDLKSLSEFFISKGHPINHIDVGGGLAIDYDFKESFSPELMTKKVIDMAGDIPIFFEPGRSLIGQAGSLVTEVLGVKINGKNRFLIVDAGMNDLIRPALYQANHKIEAISASDETPEKYYVVGPVCETADSFGEFSISAQEHDHLIIYSVGAYGYSMASNYNSRLRAAEYLVDGSEIIEIRKAESYEDLIKLEQY
;
A
#
# COMPACT_ATOMS: atom_id res chain seq x y z
N ARG A 1 23.16 -6.89 -7.34
CA ARG A 1 24.20 -5.94 -6.90
C ARG A 1 23.93 -5.65 -5.44
N ASP A 2 24.93 -5.91 -4.61
CA ASP A 2 25.06 -5.60 -3.19
C ASP A 2 24.22 -6.45 -2.24
N ALA A 3 24.68 -7.70 -2.05
CA ALA A 3 24.38 -8.42 -0.82
C ALA A 3 24.99 -7.61 0.34
N ILE A 4 24.16 -6.92 1.12
CA ILE A 4 24.59 -6.26 2.36
C ILE A 4 24.94 -7.38 3.34
N LEU A 5 26.23 -7.66 3.45
CA LEU A 5 26.78 -8.47 4.54
C LEU A 5 26.67 -7.58 5.80
N SER A 6 25.67 -7.77 6.63
CA SER A 6 25.68 -7.18 7.96
C SER A 6 26.78 -7.83 8.76
N ARG A 7 27.85 -7.11 9.01
CA ARG A 7 28.90 -7.50 9.94
C ARG A 7 28.45 -7.11 11.34
N GLY A 8 28.19 -8.10 12.15
CA GLY A 8 28.13 -7.92 13.58
C GLY A 8 26.85 -8.44 14.23
N LEU A 9 27.04 -9.26 15.22
CA LEU A 9 26.11 -9.82 16.18
C LEU A 9 25.53 -11.20 15.82
N GLY A 10 26.43 -12.20 15.67
CA GLY A 10 26.12 -13.58 16.05
C GLY A 10 25.25 -14.43 15.14
N ASP A 11 24.37 -13.83 14.36
CA ASP A 11 23.47 -14.57 13.48
C ASP A 11 23.90 -14.52 12.03
N VAL A 12 24.20 -15.67 11.45
CA VAL A 12 24.47 -15.80 10.02
C VAL A 12 23.15 -16.11 9.32
N TYR A 13 22.61 -15.14 8.59
CA TYR A 13 21.38 -15.30 7.81
C TYR A 13 21.56 -14.81 6.37
N LYS A 14 20.70 -15.26 5.49
CA LYS A 14 20.55 -14.77 4.12
C LYS A 14 19.19 -14.11 3.96
N ARG A 15 19.18 -12.91 3.41
CA ARG A 15 17.98 -12.11 3.10
C ARG A 15 18.01 -11.69 1.65
N GLN A 16 16.89 -11.88 0.98
CA GLN A 16 16.66 -11.40 -0.38
C GLN A 16 15.27 -10.75 -0.46
N HIS A 17 15.19 -9.62 -1.11
CA HIS A 17 13.93 -8.97 -1.47
C HIS A 17 13.89 -8.77 -2.98
N ILE A 18 12.94 -9.42 -3.66
CA ILE A 18 12.87 -9.48 -5.12
C ILE A 18 11.91 -8.48 -5.74
N GLY A 19 11.09 -7.83 -4.94
CA GLY A 19 10.13 -6.85 -5.42
C GLY A 19 8.95 -6.67 -4.51
N SER A 20 7.94 -5.97 -5.02
CA SER A 20 6.69 -5.69 -4.31
C SER A 20 5.52 -5.96 -5.25
N GLN A 21 4.38 -6.33 -4.70
CA GLN A 21 3.17 -6.68 -5.46
C GLN A 21 3.41 -7.89 -6.37
N ILE A 22 4.03 -8.94 -5.82
CA ILE A 22 4.33 -10.18 -6.54
C ILE A 22 3.10 -11.08 -6.50
N THR A 23 2.58 -11.40 -7.67
CA THR A 23 1.41 -12.26 -7.86
C THR A 23 1.78 -13.64 -8.38
N ASP A 24 3.03 -13.83 -8.80
CA ASP A 24 3.54 -15.05 -9.40
C ASP A 24 4.18 -15.95 -8.34
N ASP A 25 3.52 -17.06 -8.07
CA ASP A 25 3.99 -18.10 -7.14
C ASP A 25 5.29 -18.76 -7.57
N GLU A 26 5.54 -18.86 -8.89
CA GLU A 26 6.76 -19.52 -9.41
C GLU A 26 8.00 -18.65 -9.13
N LEU A 27 7.82 -17.34 -9.10
CA LEU A 27 8.90 -16.42 -8.78
C LEU A 27 9.43 -16.61 -7.36
N PHE A 28 8.54 -16.87 -6.40
CA PHE A 28 8.95 -17.21 -5.03
C PHE A 28 9.65 -18.56 -4.95
N GLY A 29 9.21 -19.54 -5.75
CA GLY A 29 9.88 -20.84 -5.85
C GLY A 29 11.33 -20.69 -6.35
N THR A 30 11.51 -19.95 -7.44
CA THR A 30 12.85 -19.68 -8.01
C THR A 30 13.75 -18.94 -7.01
N LEU A 31 13.23 -17.91 -6.33
CA LEU A 31 13.98 -17.20 -5.29
C LEU A 31 14.45 -18.15 -4.20
N PHE A 32 13.57 -19.04 -3.77
CA PHE A 32 13.90 -19.96 -2.69
C PHE A 32 14.97 -20.96 -3.11
N ASP A 33 14.90 -21.51 -4.32
CA ASP A 33 15.92 -22.43 -4.87
C ASP A 33 17.30 -21.75 -4.94
N ASP A 34 17.34 -20.48 -5.34
CA ASP A 34 18.57 -19.68 -5.37
C ASP A 34 19.13 -19.47 -3.95
N LEU A 35 18.27 -19.10 -2.99
CA LEU A 35 18.67 -18.91 -1.60
C LEU A 35 19.16 -20.21 -0.95
N LYS A 36 18.50 -21.32 -1.25
CA LYS A 36 18.90 -22.65 -0.78
C LYS A 36 20.25 -23.04 -1.33
N SER A 37 20.44 -22.94 -2.64
CA SER A 37 21.71 -23.24 -3.32
C SER A 37 22.86 -22.42 -2.75
N LEU A 38 22.60 -21.11 -2.54
CA LEU A 38 23.59 -20.21 -1.94
C LEU A 38 23.90 -20.58 -0.48
N SER A 39 22.89 -20.98 0.29
CA SER A 39 23.05 -21.42 1.69
C SER A 39 23.90 -22.68 1.77
N GLU A 40 23.63 -23.67 0.93
CA GLU A 40 24.40 -24.93 0.83
C GLU A 40 25.86 -24.63 0.46
N PHE A 41 26.09 -23.69 -0.47
CA PHE A 41 27.45 -23.26 -0.82
C PHE A 41 28.20 -22.71 0.41
N PHE A 42 27.59 -21.80 1.18
CA PHE A 42 28.24 -21.23 2.37
C PHE A 42 28.46 -22.26 3.47
N ILE A 43 27.50 -23.14 3.70
CA ILE A 43 27.65 -24.26 4.66
C ILE A 43 28.83 -25.15 4.24
N SER A 44 28.99 -25.49 2.95
CA SER A 44 30.10 -26.26 2.43
C SER A 44 31.46 -25.61 2.64
N LYS A 45 31.50 -24.27 2.82
CA LYS A 45 32.70 -23.50 3.13
C LYS A 45 32.94 -23.28 4.62
N GLY A 46 32.17 -23.94 5.49
CA GLY A 46 32.29 -23.84 6.93
C GLY A 46 31.56 -22.61 7.55
N HIS A 47 30.68 -21.97 6.81
CA HIS A 47 29.85 -20.88 7.31
C HIS A 47 28.43 -21.39 7.60
N PRO A 48 28.04 -21.59 8.86
CA PRO A 48 26.70 -22.07 9.20
C PRO A 48 25.64 -21.01 8.79
N ILE A 49 24.51 -21.49 8.29
CA ILE A 49 23.32 -20.66 8.04
C ILE A 49 22.25 -21.10 9.02
N ASN A 50 21.82 -20.18 9.88
CA ASN A 50 20.86 -20.45 10.94
C ASN A 50 19.42 -20.24 10.50
N HIS A 51 19.18 -19.35 9.52
CA HIS A 51 17.86 -19.11 8.93
C HIS A 51 17.98 -18.46 7.55
N ILE A 52 16.90 -18.49 6.81
CA ILE A 52 16.76 -17.82 5.52
C ILE A 52 15.61 -16.81 5.65
N ASP A 53 15.85 -15.57 5.22
CA ASP A 53 14.83 -14.55 5.13
C ASP A 53 14.50 -14.33 3.64
N VAL A 54 13.28 -14.64 3.26
CA VAL A 54 12.78 -14.49 1.89
C VAL A 54 12.23 -13.09 1.60
N GLY A 55 12.26 -12.20 2.60
CA GLY A 55 11.77 -10.84 2.48
C GLY A 55 10.26 -10.74 2.46
N GLY A 56 9.75 -9.67 1.85
CA GLY A 56 8.34 -9.42 1.64
C GLY A 56 7.95 -9.51 0.17
N GLY A 57 7.02 -8.65 -0.22
CA GLY A 57 6.63 -8.49 -1.62
C GLY A 57 5.33 -9.18 -2.00
N LEU A 58 4.72 -9.94 -1.10
CA LEU A 58 3.44 -10.58 -1.34
C LEU A 58 2.38 -9.53 -1.74
N ALA A 59 1.70 -9.82 -2.85
CA ALA A 59 0.67 -8.96 -3.41
C ALA A 59 -0.59 -8.89 -2.56
N ILE A 60 -1.37 -7.82 -2.78
CA ILE A 60 -2.80 -7.75 -2.43
C ILE A 60 -3.60 -7.47 -3.70
N ASP A 61 -4.86 -7.88 -3.70
CA ASP A 61 -5.79 -7.48 -4.73
C ASP A 61 -6.42 -6.13 -4.38
N TYR A 62 -6.13 -5.13 -5.18
CA TYR A 62 -6.66 -3.77 -5.01
C TYR A 62 -8.12 -3.63 -5.47
N ASP A 63 -8.61 -4.58 -6.27
CA ASP A 63 -9.98 -4.60 -6.81
C ASP A 63 -10.93 -5.53 -6.01
N PHE A 64 -10.40 -6.30 -5.09
CA PHE A 64 -11.13 -7.32 -4.30
C PHE A 64 -11.81 -8.39 -5.17
N LYS A 65 -11.24 -8.71 -6.33
CA LYS A 65 -11.76 -9.72 -7.27
C LYS A 65 -11.09 -11.08 -7.11
N GLU A 66 -9.82 -11.07 -6.70
CA GLU A 66 -9.00 -12.26 -6.52
C GLU A 66 -8.52 -12.35 -5.07
N SER A 67 -8.40 -13.55 -4.54
CA SER A 67 -7.78 -13.78 -3.24
C SER A 67 -6.37 -14.33 -3.46
N PHE A 68 -5.36 -13.54 -3.14
CA PHE A 68 -4.01 -14.09 -2.93
C PHE A 68 -4.00 -14.84 -1.61
N SER A 69 -3.60 -16.10 -1.63
CA SER A 69 -3.48 -16.90 -0.42
C SER A 69 -2.03 -16.84 0.11
N PRO A 70 -1.77 -16.02 1.15
CA PRO A 70 -0.47 -16.02 1.82
C PRO A 70 -0.09 -17.41 2.33
N GLU A 71 -1.09 -18.20 2.75
CA GLU A 71 -0.89 -19.54 3.28
C GLU A 71 -0.34 -20.49 2.22
N LEU A 72 -0.88 -20.46 1.00
CA LEU A 72 -0.43 -21.35 -0.07
C LEU A 72 1.03 -21.07 -0.43
N MET A 73 1.39 -19.79 -0.56
CA MET A 73 2.76 -19.38 -0.86
C MET A 73 3.71 -19.71 0.29
N THR A 74 3.32 -19.38 1.52
CA THR A 74 4.12 -19.65 2.71
C THR A 74 4.36 -21.15 2.86
N LYS A 75 3.35 -21.98 2.62
CA LYS A 75 3.46 -23.43 2.66
C LYS A 75 4.47 -23.96 1.64
N LYS A 76 4.42 -23.50 0.39
CA LYS A 76 5.41 -23.89 -0.64
C LYS A 76 6.84 -23.61 -0.18
N VAL A 77 7.11 -22.41 0.33
CA VAL A 77 8.44 -22.01 0.80
C VAL A 77 8.89 -22.87 1.99
N ILE A 78 7.99 -23.12 2.96
CA ILE A 78 8.29 -23.95 4.13
C ILE A 78 8.59 -25.40 3.70
N ASP A 79 7.79 -25.99 2.82
CA ASP A 79 7.98 -27.34 2.31
C ASP A 79 9.35 -27.50 1.59
N MET A 80 9.84 -26.46 0.94
CA MET A 80 11.14 -26.43 0.27
C MET A 80 12.32 -26.21 1.23
N ALA A 81 12.10 -25.54 2.36
CA ALA A 81 13.14 -25.18 3.32
C ALA A 81 13.65 -26.36 4.14
N GLY A 82 12.81 -27.38 4.35
CA GLY A 82 13.12 -28.49 5.24
C GLY A 82 13.29 -27.99 6.69
N ASP A 83 14.45 -28.29 7.29
CA ASP A 83 14.75 -27.96 8.69
C ASP A 83 15.32 -26.53 8.89
N ILE A 84 15.55 -25.77 7.82
CA ILE A 84 16.09 -24.41 7.94
C ILE A 84 14.95 -23.44 8.28
N PRO A 85 15.04 -22.69 9.39
CA PRO A 85 14.04 -21.69 9.75
C PRO A 85 13.91 -20.61 8.65
N ILE A 86 12.65 -20.27 8.31
CA ILE A 86 12.33 -19.25 7.30
C ILE A 86 11.69 -18.05 7.98
N PHE A 87 12.16 -16.87 7.60
CA PHE A 87 11.55 -15.60 7.95
C PHE A 87 10.93 -14.92 6.73
N PHE A 88 9.84 -14.19 6.98
CA PHE A 88 9.15 -13.37 6.01
C PHE A 88 9.03 -11.95 6.54
N GLU A 89 9.06 -10.97 5.65
CA GLU A 89 8.87 -9.55 5.97
C GLU A 89 7.60 -8.99 5.28
N PRO A 90 6.41 -9.54 5.51
CA PRO A 90 5.20 -9.08 4.84
C PRO A 90 4.79 -7.71 5.39
N GLY A 91 4.68 -6.71 4.53
CA GLY A 91 4.20 -5.38 4.89
C GLY A 91 2.81 -5.14 4.30
N ARG A 92 2.76 -4.94 2.98
CA ARG A 92 1.52 -4.65 2.26
C ARG A 92 0.42 -5.70 2.50
N SER A 93 0.75 -6.97 2.42
CA SER A 93 -0.22 -8.06 2.58
C SER A 93 -0.86 -8.13 3.96
N LEU A 94 -0.20 -7.60 5.00
CA LEU A 94 -0.76 -7.57 6.35
C LEU A 94 -1.73 -6.41 6.56
N ILE A 95 -1.39 -5.21 6.07
CA ILE A 95 -2.11 -4.00 6.46
C ILE A 95 -2.76 -3.25 5.29
N GLY A 96 -2.39 -3.58 4.04
CA GLY A 96 -2.83 -2.80 2.88
C GLY A 96 -4.34 -2.68 2.78
N GLN A 97 -5.05 -3.80 2.85
CA GLN A 97 -6.51 -3.83 2.72
C GLN A 97 -7.26 -3.42 4.01
N ALA A 98 -6.56 -3.33 5.15
CA ALA A 98 -7.17 -2.91 6.41
C ALA A 98 -7.43 -1.40 6.48
N GLY A 99 -6.80 -0.59 5.63
CA GLY A 99 -6.98 0.85 5.62
C GLY A 99 -7.75 1.36 4.42
N SER A 100 -8.59 2.36 4.65
CA SER A 100 -9.33 3.10 3.62
C SER A 100 -9.20 4.60 3.86
N LEU A 101 -9.22 5.38 2.78
CA LEU A 101 -9.28 6.84 2.83
C LEU A 101 -10.70 7.28 2.45
N VAL A 102 -11.33 8.03 3.34
CA VAL A 102 -12.63 8.66 3.08
C VAL A 102 -12.41 10.07 2.58
N THR A 103 -13.13 10.47 1.56
CA THR A 103 -13.02 11.79 0.94
C THR A 103 -14.39 12.33 0.55
N GLU A 104 -14.58 13.65 0.67
CA GLU A 104 -15.80 14.35 0.25
C GLU A 104 -15.69 14.80 -1.20
N VAL A 105 -16.77 14.71 -1.95
CA VAL A 105 -16.92 15.31 -3.28
C VAL A 105 -17.21 16.81 -3.12
N LEU A 106 -16.24 17.64 -3.46
CA LEU A 106 -16.35 19.09 -3.39
C LEU A 106 -17.12 19.70 -4.57
N GLY A 107 -17.27 18.94 -5.65
CA GLY A 107 -17.99 19.40 -6.81
C GLY A 107 -17.84 18.49 -8.02
N VAL A 108 -18.74 18.69 -8.98
CA VAL A 108 -18.77 18.00 -10.26
C VAL A 108 -18.46 18.98 -11.37
N LYS A 109 -17.51 18.65 -12.24
CA LYS A 109 -17.15 19.49 -13.39
C LYS A 109 -17.27 18.71 -14.68
N ILE A 110 -17.89 19.31 -15.69
CA ILE A 110 -17.98 18.77 -17.05
C ILE A 110 -17.16 19.68 -17.98
N ASN A 111 -16.26 19.07 -18.75
CA ASN A 111 -15.47 19.76 -19.76
C ASN A 111 -15.45 18.94 -21.05
N GLY A 112 -16.26 19.33 -22.02
CA GLY A 112 -16.46 18.59 -23.25
C GLY A 112 -17.06 17.21 -22.95
N LYS A 113 -16.31 16.16 -23.26
CA LYS A 113 -16.73 14.76 -23.02
C LYS A 113 -16.28 14.23 -21.64
N ASN A 114 -15.39 14.95 -20.95
CA ASN A 114 -14.81 14.53 -19.70
C ASN A 114 -15.63 15.02 -18.52
N ARG A 115 -15.85 14.15 -17.55
CA ARG A 115 -16.52 14.44 -16.29
C ARG A 115 -15.53 14.25 -15.15
N PHE A 116 -15.54 15.14 -14.19
CA PHE A 116 -14.62 15.15 -13.06
C PHE A 116 -15.41 15.19 -11.76
N LEU A 117 -15.07 14.31 -10.83
CA LEU A 117 -15.40 14.46 -9.42
C LEU A 117 -14.18 15.08 -8.74
N ILE A 118 -14.34 16.29 -8.23
CA ILE A 118 -13.31 16.98 -7.48
C ILE A 118 -13.51 16.62 -6.02
N VAL A 119 -12.49 16.01 -5.41
CA VAL A 119 -12.54 15.57 -4.02
C VAL A 119 -11.59 16.35 -3.12
N ASP A 120 -11.76 16.29 -1.80
CA ASP A 120 -10.89 16.96 -0.84
C ASP A 120 -9.59 16.19 -0.57
N ALA A 121 -9.54 14.88 -0.79
CA ALA A 121 -8.30 14.12 -0.79
C ALA A 121 -7.44 14.41 -2.03
N GLY A 122 -6.13 14.44 -1.88
CA GLY A 122 -5.20 14.68 -2.98
C GLY A 122 -3.97 13.77 -2.93
N MET A 123 -3.07 14.01 -3.87
CA MET A 123 -1.79 13.27 -3.94
C MET A 123 -0.93 13.46 -2.69
N ASN A 124 -1.18 14.51 -1.89
CA ASN A 124 -0.54 14.70 -0.59
C ASN A 124 -1.00 13.68 0.46
N ASP A 125 -2.25 13.19 0.36
CA ASP A 125 -2.82 12.17 1.25
C ASP A 125 -2.51 10.76 0.77
N LEU A 126 -2.59 10.53 -0.55
CA LEU A 126 -2.30 9.25 -1.19
C LEU A 126 -1.50 9.45 -2.47
N ILE A 127 -0.16 9.45 -2.35
CA ILE A 127 0.76 9.72 -3.47
C ILE A 127 0.82 8.57 -4.49
N ARG A 128 0.39 7.37 -4.14
CA ARG A 128 0.64 6.16 -4.93
C ARG A 128 0.07 6.17 -6.35
N PRO A 129 -1.15 6.69 -6.63
CA PRO A 129 -1.63 6.85 -8.00
C PRO A 129 -0.72 7.73 -8.85
N ALA A 130 -0.29 8.87 -8.32
CA ALA A 130 0.60 9.80 -9.02
C ALA A 130 2.01 9.25 -9.24
N LEU A 131 2.58 8.55 -8.24
CA LEU A 131 3.97 8.10 -8.24
C LEU A 131 4.17 6.77 -8.97
N TYR A 132 3.21 5.84 -8.83
CA TYR A 132 3.34 4.46 -9.31
C TYR A 132 2.25 4.07 -10.32
N GLN A 133 1.35 4.99 -10.68
CA GLN A 133 0.13 4.67 -11.46
C GLN A 133 -0.68 3.55 -10.79
N ALA A 134 -0.65 3.51 -9.44
CA ALA A 134 -1.33 2.48 -8.68
C ALA A 134 -2.84 2.70 -8.73
N ASN A 135 -3.57 1.66 -9.10
CA ASN A 135 -5.02 1.66 -9.01
C ASN A 135 -5.45 1.33 -7.58
N HIS A 136 -6.42 2.09 -7.08
CA HIS A 136 -7.12 1.82 -5.84
C HIS A 136 -8.60 1.78 -6.16
N LYS A 137 -9.32 0.78 -5.69
CA LYS A 137 -10.77 0.73 -5.84
C LYS A 137 -11.41 1.94 -5.15
N ILE A 138 -12.34 2.61 -5.82
CA ILE A 138 -13.08 3.75 -5.29
C ILE A 138 -14.58 3.49 -5.47
N GLU A 139 -15.35 3.73 -4.42
CA GLU A 139 -16.81 3.58 -4.41
C GLU A 139 -17.45 4.74 -3.64
N ALA A 140 -18.70 5.05 -3.97
CA ALA A 140 -19.52 5.94 -3.14
C ALA A 140 -19.94 5.21 -1.86
N ILE A 141 -19.87 5.90 -0.71
CA ILE A 141 -20.28 5.33 0.59
C ILE A 141 -21.80 5.16 0.64
N SER A 142 -22.53 6.13 0.10
CA SER A 142 -23.99 6.06 0.05
C SER A 142 -24.44 5.39 -1.25
N ALA A 143 -25.34 4.44 -1.14
CA ALA A 143 -25.98 3.87 -2.31
C ALA A 143 -26.85 4.94 -2.98
N SER A 144 -26.74 5.06 -4.29
CA SER A 144 -27.59 5.89 -5.13
C SER A 144 -28.35 5.01 -6.13
N ASP A 145 -29.62 5.34 -6.37
CA ASP A 145 -30.43 4.67 -7.39
C ASP A 145 -30.09 5.18 -8.82
N GLU A 146 -29.19 6.14 -8.93
CA GLU A 146 -28.77 6.69 -10.22
C GLU A 146 -27.81 5.74 -10.94
N THR A 147 -27.90 5.75 -12.26
CA THR A 147 -26.99 4.97 -13.10
C THR A 147 -25.56 5.51 -12.97
N PRO A 148 -24.57 4.67 -12.64
CA PRO A 148 -23.18 5.11 -12.56
C PRO A 148 -22.68 5.70 -13.88
N GLU A 149 -22.02 6.85 -13.80
CA GLU A 149 -21.38 7.51 -14.93
C GLU A 149 -19.85 7.45 -14.78
N LYS A 150 -19.12 7.64 -15.88
CA LYS A 150 -17.68 7.68 -15.88
C LYS A 150 -17.16 9.05 -15.46
N TYR A 151 -16.35 9.07 -14.41
CA TYR A 151 -15.69 10.25 -13.88
C TYR A 151 -14.18 10.04 -13.70
N TYR A 152 -13.42 11.10 -13.95
CA TYR A 152 -12.07 11.23 -13.39
C TYR A 152 -12.19 11.73 -11.97
N VAL A 153 -11.71 10.97 -10.99
CA VAL A 153 -11.63 11.42 -9.58
C VAL A 153 -10.32 12.17 -9.42
N VAL A 154 -10.39 13.47 -9.08
CA VAL A 154 -9.23 14.36 -9.03
C VAL A 154 -9.19 15.12 -7.71
N GLY A 155 -7.97 15.31 -7.19
CA GLY A 155 -7.74 16.06 -5.95
C GLY A 155 -7.66 17.57 -6.16
N PRO A 156 -7.42 18.32 -5.05
CA PRO A 156 -7.38 19.79 -5.06
C PRO A 156 -5.96 20.34 -5.27
N VAL A 157 -4.94 19.49 -5.45
CA VAL A 157 -3.56 19.94 -5.63
C VAL A 157 -3.38 20.43 -7.08
N CYS A 158 -2.66 21.52 -7.26
CA CYS A 158 -2.45 22.13 -8.58
C CYS A 158 -1.37 21.39 -9.39
N GLU A 159 -1.58 20.08 -9.60
CA GLU A 159 -0.70 19.17 -10.34
C GLU A 159 -1.50 18.31 -11.30
N THR A 160 -0.98 18.08 -12.49
CA THR A 160 -1.64 17.17 -13.46
C THR A 160 -1.71 15.73 -12.95
N ALA A 161 -0.79 15.34 -12.07
CA ALA A 161 -0.73 14.02 -11.47
C ALA A 161 -1.71 13.83 -10.30
N ASP A 162 -2.41 14.87 -9.85
CA ASP A 162 -3.38 14.80 -8.75
C ASP A 162 -4.70 14.19 -9.22
N SER A 163 -4.63 12.93 -9.64
CA SER A 163 -5.73 12.14 -10.14
C SER A 163 -5.66 10.72 -9.61
N PHE A 164 -6.78 10.23 -9.14
CA PHE A 164 -6.93 8.83 -8.70
C PHE A 164 -7.30 7.89 -9.85
N GLY A 165 -7.66 8.42 -11.03
CA GLY A 165 -8.03 7.66 -12.20
C GLY A 165 -9.48 7.85 -12.66
N GLU A 166 -9.92 7.01 -13.61
CA GLU A 166 -11.29 6.99 -14.15
C GLU A 166 -12.10 5.85 -13.50
N PHE A 167 -13.29 6.19 -12.98
CA PHE A 167 -14.19 5.26 -12.30
C PHE A 167 -15.62 5.43 -12.76
N SER A 168 -16.38 4.33 -12.73
CA SER A 168 -17.84 4.35 -12.95
C SER A 168 -18.53 4.45 -11.59
N ILE A 169 -18.98 5.65 -11.23
CA ILE A 169 -19.51 5.99 -9.90
C ILE A 169 -20.80 6.80 -10.08
N SER A 170 -21.76 6.59 -9.19
CA SER A 170 -22.89 7.51 -8.99
C SER A 170 -22.60 8.32 -7.74
N ALA A 171 -22.27 9.61 -7.91
CA ALA A 171 -22.00 10.54 -6.83
C ALA A 171 -22.24 11.98 -7.27
N GLN A 172 -22.60 12.81 -6.32
CA GLN A 172 -22.84 14.26 -6.47
C GLN A 172 -22.03 15.04 -5.43
N GLU A 173 -22.10 16.36 -5.50
CA GLU A 173 -21.48 17.26 -4.53
C GLU A 173 -21.97 16.96 -3.11
N HIS A 174 -21.04 16.92 -2.15
CA HIS A 174 -21.19 16.54 -0.74
C HIS A 174 -21.38 15.05 -0.47
N ASP A 175 -21.38 14.20 -1.50
CA ASP A 175 -21.27 12.76 -1.27
C ASP A 175 -19.86 12.40 -0.79
N HIS A 176 -19.76 11.23 -0.13
CA HIS A 176 -18.47 10.72 0.32
C HIS A 176 -18.09 9.49 -0.49
N LEU A 177 -16.82 9.45 -0.87
CA LEU A 177 -16.20 8.30 -1.51
C LEU A 177 -15.26 7.60 -0.54
N ILE A 178 -15.09 6.30 -0.74
CA ILE A 178 -14.11 5.48 -0.05
C ILE A 178 -13.06 4.98 -1.06
N ILE A 179 -11.79 5.23 -0.75
CA ILE A 179 -10.63 4.76 -1.50
C ILE A 179 -10.04 3.61 -0.70
N TYR A 180 -10.08 2.40 -1.24
CA TYR A 180 -9.67 1.18 -0.54
C TYR A 180 -8.16 0.91 -0.61
N SER A 181 -7.72 -0.02 0.23
CA SER A 181 -6.35 -0.58 0.24
C SER A 181 -5.25 0.44 0.47
N VAL A 182 -5.49 1.42 1.32
CA VAL A 182 -4.53 2.50 1.65
C VAL A 182 -3.76 2.25 2.95
N GLY A 183 -3.99 1.14 3.66
CA GLY A 183 -3.35 0.84 4.94
C GLY A 183 -1.83 0.69 4.85
N ALA A 184 -1.30 0.27 3.69
CA ALA A 184 0.13 0.28 3.41
C ALA A 184 0.47 1.43 2.48
N TYR A 185 1.45 2.26 2.89
CA TYR A 185 1.98 3.38 2.08
C TYR A 185 0.95 4.50 1.79
N GLY A 186 -0.18 4.56 2.50
CA GLY A 186 -1.06 5.71 2.52
C GLY A 186 -0.46 6.80 3.42
N TYR A 187 -0.80 6.78 4.70
CA TYR A 187 -0.32 7.78 5.65
C TYR A 187 1.21 7.90 5.73
N SER A 188 1.95 6.77 5.68
CA SER A 188 3.42 6.79 5.78
C SER A 188 4.12 7.51 4.63
N MET A 189 3.46 7.67 3.48
CA MET A 189 3.95 8.45 2.34
C MET A 189 3.18 9.77 2.15
N ALA A 190 2.20 10.06 3.01
CA ALA A 190 1.51 11.35 3.00
C ALA A 190 2.47 12.49 3.32
N SER A 191 2.19 13.67 2.80
CA SER A 191 3.04 14.84 2.94
C SER A 191 2.21 16.12 3.14
N ASN A 192 2.91 17.19 3.50
CA ASN A 192 2.32 18.53 3.57
C ASN A 192 2.50 19.31 2.26
N TYR A 193 2.59 18.61 1.12
CA TYR A 193 2.70 19.26 -0.17
C TYR A 193 1.55 20.27 -0.38
N ASN A 194 1.87 21.43 -0.94
CA ASN A 194 0.96 22.60 -1.05
C ASN A 194 0.41 23.10 0.29
N SER A 195 1.17 22.92 1.39
CA SER A 195 0.78 23.29 2.76
C SER A 195 -0.54 22.66 3.24
N ARG A 196 -0.90 21.49 2.67
CA ARG A 196 -2.05 20.73 3.10
C ARG A 196 -1.72 19.95 4.37
N LEU A 197 -2.69 19.91 5.27
CA LEU A 197 -2.59 19.18 6.52
C LEU A 197 -2.90 17.71 6.31
N ARG A 198 -2.22 16.82 7.05
CA ARG A 198 -2.53 15.39 7.00
C ARG A 198 -3.82 15.08 7.76
N ALA A 199 -4.60 14.15 7.22
CA ALA A 199 -5.87 13.73 7.79
C ALA A 199 -5.72 13.02 9.14
N ALA A 200 -6.80 12.99 9.93
CA ALA A 200 -6.91 12.12 11.10
C ALA A 200 -6.97 10.65 10.71
N GLU A 201 -6.62 9.77 11.66
CA GLU A 201 -6.81 8.33 11.50
C GLU A 201 -7.71 7.78 12.61
N TYR A 202 -8.62 6.92 12.22
CA TYR A 202 -9.57 6.26 13.11
C TYR A 202 -9.45 4.74 12.94
N LEU A 203 -9.42 4.04 14.06
CA LEU A 203 -9.57 2.59 14.10
C LEU A 203 -11.07 2.25 14.25
N VAL A 204 -11.56 1.39 13.36
CA VAL A 204 -12.92 0.84 13.45
C VAL A 204 -12.80 -0.60 13.93
N ASP A 205 -13.33 -0.89 15.12
CA ASP A 205 -13.37 -2.23 15.71
C ASP A 205 -14.83 -2.59 16.02
N GLY A 206 -15.44 -3.36 15.12
CA GLY A 206 -16.87 -3.64 15.17
C GLY A 206 -17.71 -2.37 15.08
N SER A 207 -18.35 -1.97 16.18
CA SER A 207 -19.14 -0.74 16.29
C SER A 207 -18.39 0.43 16.94
N GLU A 208 -17.18 0.20 17.40
CA GLU A 208 -16.37 1.26 18.04
C GLU A 208 -15.55 2.01 17.00
N ILE A 209 -15.47 3.33 17.16
CA ILE A 209 -14.63 4.22 16.34
C ILE A 209 -13.69 4.94 17.30
N ILE A 210 -12.39 4.68 17.16
CA ILE A 210 -11.36 5.19 18.05
C ILE A 210 -10.42 6.08 17.25
N GLU A 211 -10.29 7.36 17.64
CA GLU A 211 -9.28 8.24 17.06
C GLU A 211 -7.89 7.77 17.51
N ILE A 212 -7.10 7.24 16.57
CA ILE A 212 -5.73 6.78 16.81
C ILE A 212 -4.68 7.82 16.42
N ARG A 213 -5.08 8.81 15.62
CA ARG A 213 -4.26 9.96 15.24
C ARG A 213 -5.14 11.17 14.96
N LYS A 214 -4.81 12.30 15.55
CA LYS A 214 -5.46 13.58 15.26
C LYS A 214 -5.08 14.09 13.88
N ALA A 215 -5.97 14.84 13.25
CA ALA A 215 -5.61 15.65 12.10
C ALA A 215 -4.53 16.66 12.48
N GLU A 216 -3.63 16.97 11.55
CA GLU A 216 -2.68 18.07 11.74
C GLU A 216 -3.42 19.42 11.80
N SER A 217 -2.84 20.34 12.56
CA SER A 217 -3.22 21.76 12.57
C SER A 217 -2.18 22.61 11.83
N TYR A 218 -2.50 23.84 11.51
CA TYR A 218 -1.53 24.79 10.96
C TYR A 218 -0.39 25.08 11.93
N GLU A 219 -0.66 25.04 13.23
CA GLU A 219 0.35 25.16 14.28
C GLU A 219 1.36 24.01 14.22
N ASP A 220 0.90 22.78 13.92
CA ASP A 220 1.78 21.63 13.72
C ASP A 220 2.67 21.83 12.49
N LEU A 221 2.11 22.37 11.41
CA LEU A 221 2.85 22.61 10.18
C LEU A 221 4.00 23.60 10.37
N ILE A 222 3.78 24.68 11.14
CA ILE A 222 4.75 25.78 11.29
C ILE A 222 5.56 25.70 12.59
N LYS A 223 5.37 24.72 13.45
CA LYS A 223 6.01 24.65 14.79
C LYS A 223 7.54 24.65 14.78
N LEU A 224 8.17 24.35 13.66
CA LEU A 224 9.64 24.38 13.49
C LEU A 224 10.12 25.69 12.86
N GLU A 225 9.22 26.55 12.44
CA GLU A 225 9.58 27.88 11.92
C GLU A 225 10.09 28.77 13.07
N GLN A 226 11.10 29.59 12.77
CA GLN A 226 11.66 30.55 13.71
C GLN A 226 11.45 31.96 13.12
N TYR A 227 10.77 32.81 13.88
CA TYR A 227 10.49 34.20 13.52
C TYR A 227 11.40 35.16 14.26
#